data_c996c1597fc06d1f6c3801511dff54dd
#
_entry.id   c996c1597fc06d1f6c3801511dff54dd
#
_cell.length_a   1.000
_cell.length_b   1.000
_cell.length_c   1.000
_cell.angle_alpha   90.00
_cell.angle_beta   90.00
_cell.angle_gamma   90.00
#
_symmetry.space_group_name_H-M   'P 1'
#
loop_
_entity.id
_entity.type
_entity.pdbx_description
1 polymer ?
#
loop_
_entity_poly.entity_id
_entity_poly.type
_entity_poly.pdbx_seq_one_letter_code
_entity_poly.pdbx_strand_id
1 'polypeptide(L)'
;RLRSHLGALNTAVLQRLDATLPWYRGLTPDERSALGLVAQRALQGFISWFDRPTTAGHVLQDVFGPAPTDLTRAISLKRALQLIRTMVDVVETRVPELLAERDQAPIREHVLHYSREVAFALADVYARAAEMRGAMDSRLEAVLLDAVLRGQDPDEIRHRATAL
;
A
#
# COMPACT_ATOMS: atom_id res chain seq x y z
N ARG A 1 -10.13 23.85 -4.24
CA ARG A 1 -10.61 23.91 -2.83
C ARG A 1 -10.12 22.69 -2.01
N LEU A 2 -10.27 21.45 -2.47
CA LEU A 2 -9.77 20.26 -1.74
C LEU A 2 -8.25 20.29 -1.50
N ARG A 3 -7.47 20.81 -2.44
CA ARG A 3 -6.00 20.93 -2.30
C ARG A 3 -5.57 21.77 -1.10
N SER A 4 -6.32 22.81 -0.75
CA SER A 4 -6.02 23.65 0.41
C SER A 4 -6.25 22.91 1.74
N HIS A 5 -7.02 21.82 1.75
CA HIS A 5 -7.32 21.02 2.93
C HIS A 5 -6.50 19.73 3.03
N LEU A 6 -5.58 19.47 2.07
CA LEU A 6 -4.77 18.26 2.03
C LEU A 6 -3.98 18.02 3.34
N GLY A 7 -3.36 19.06 3.89
CA GLY A 7 -2.62 18.95 5.14
C GLY A 7 -3.51 18.56 6.33
N ALA A 8 -4.71 19.16 6.43
CA ALA A 8 -5.67 18.85 7.47
C ALA A 8 -6.20 17.41 7.33
N LEU A 9 -6.51 16.97 6.11
CA LEU A 9 -6.92 15.60 5.83
C LEU A 9 -5.82 14.59 6.19
N ASN A 10 -4.58 14.86 5.79
CA ASN A 10 -3.45 14.00 6.13
C ASN A 10 -3.25 13.87 7.64
N THR A 11 -3.31 14.98 8.36
CA THR A 11 -3.23 14.98 9.82
C THR A 11 -4.37 14.17 10.44
N ALA A 12 -5.60 14.34 9.97
CA ALA A 12 -6.75 13.58 10.45
C ALA A 12 -6.61 12.08 10.20
N VAL A 13 -6.06 11.68 9.03
CA VAL A 13 -5.77 10.28 8.71
C VAL A 13 -4.75 9.71 9.70
N LEU A 14 -3.62 10.37 9.91
CA LEU A 14 -2.57 9.89 10.81
C LEU A 14 -3.08 9.76 12.26
N GLN A 15 -3.85 10.73 12.74
CA GLN A 15 -4.50 10.67 14.05
C GLN A 15 -5.49 9.49 14.14
N ARG A 16 -6.28 9.26 13.12
CA ARG A 16 -7.24 8.15 13.07
C ARG A 16 -6.54 6.81 13.06
N LEU A 17 -5.46 6.65 12.27
CA LEU A 17 -4.64 5.44 12.25
C LEU A 17 -4.07 5.13 13.64
N ASP A 18 -3.52 6.14 14.29
CA ASP A 18 -2.97 6.00 15.65
C ASP A 18 -4.04 5.64 16.68
N ALA A 19 -5.23 6.22 16.58
CA ALA A 19 -6.34 5.96 17.50
C ALA A 19 -6.97 4.57 17.31
N THR A 20 -7.06 4.06 16.06
CA THR A 20 -7.88 2.89 15.73
C THR A 20 -7.09 1.62 15.45
N LEU A 21 -5.80 1.73 15.09
CA LEU A 21 -4.98 0.59 14.72
C LEU A 21 -3.85 0.33 15.73
N PRO A 22 -4.03 -0.61 16.67
CA PRO A 22 -3.00 -0.92 17.69
C PRO A 22 -1.64 -1.27 17.09
N TRP A 23 -1.62 -2.01 15.97
CA TRP A 23 -0.39 -2.38 15.28
C TRP A 23 0.36 -1.17 14.68
N TYR A 24 -0.36 -0.11 14.28
CA TYR A 24 0.24 1.12 13.78
C TYR A 24 1.02 1.87 14.88
N ARG A 25 0.50 1.86 16.11
CA ARG A 25 1.22 2.43 17.27
C ARG A 25 2.50 1.69 17.61
N GLY A 26 2.56 0.39 17.33
CA GLY A 26 3.75 -0.44 17.55
C GLY A 26 4.84 -0.34 16.49
N LEU A 27 4.63 0.43 15.42
CA LEU A 27 5.62 0.65 14.37
C LEU A 27 6.76 1.55 14.85
N THR A 28 7.94 1.32 14.30
CA THR A 28 9.08 2.22 14.45
C THR A 28 8.80 3.60 13.82
N PRO A 29 9.52 4.66 14.23
CA PRO A 29 9.38 5.99 13.61
C PRO A 29 9.59 5.98 12.09
N ASP A 30 10.54 5.20 11.59
CA ASP A 30 10.83 5.07 10.16
C ASP A 30 9.69 4.40 9.39
N GLU A 31 9.15 3.31 9.92
CA GLU A 31 7.97 2.62 9.35
C GLU A 31 6.75 3.54 9.34
N ARG A 32 6.50 4.29 10.41
CA ARG A 32 5.43 5.28 10.47
C ARG A 32 5.59 6.38 9.42
N SER A 33 6.81 6.88 9.25
CA SER A 33 7.13 7.90 8.25
C SER A 33 6.88 7.37 6.84
N ALA A 34 7.31 6.14 6.54
CA ALA A 34 7.09 5.49 5.25
C ALA A 34 5.59 5.33 4.95
N LEU A 35 4.81 4.83 5.90
CA LEU A 35 3.36 4.70 5.75
C LEU A 35 2.64 6.05 5.65
N GLY A 36 3.12 7.06 6.38
CA GLY A 36 2.64 8.44 6.29
C GLY A 36 2.82 9.02 4.88
N LEU A 37 3.96 8.76 4.25
CA LEU A 37 4.21 9.16 2.85
C LEU A 37 3.27 8.45 1.86
N VAL A 38 3.02 7.16 2.05
CA VAL A 38 2.04 6.40 1.23
C VAL A 38 0.64 6.99 1.40
N ALA A 39 0.21 7.29 2.63
CA ALA A 39 -1.08 7.92 2.89
C ALA A 39 -1.18 9.30 2.24
N GLN A 40 -0.14 10.12 2.35
CA GLN A 40 -0.09 11.43 1.70
C GLN A 40 -0.18 11.33 0.18
N ARG A 41 0.56 10.40 -0.44
CA ARG A 41 0.50 10.15 -1.89
C ARG A 41 -0.89 9.69 -2.33
N ALA A 42 -1.55 8.81 -1.56
CA ALA A 42 -2.89 8.36 -1.84
C ALA A 42 -3.90 9.51 -1.82
N LEU A 43 -3.81 10.42 -0.84
CA LEU A 43 -4.65 11.63 -0.78
C LEU A 43 -4.35 12.60 -1.94
N GLN A 44 -3.09 12.80 -2.29
CA GLN A 44 -2.70 13.62 -3.44
C GLN A 44 -3.19 13.04 -4.75
N GLY A 45 -3.04 11.72 -4.92
CA GLY A 45 -3.54 10.98 -6.07
C GLY A 45 -5.05 11.09 -6.21
N PHE A 46 -5.80 10.96 -5.10
CA PHE A 46 -7.24 11.17 -5.09
C PHE A 46 -7.64 12.57 -5.59
N ILE A 47 -6.99 13.61 -5.07
CA ILE A 47 -7.29 15.00 -5.47
C ILE A 47 -6.95 15.24 -6.95
N SER A 48 -5.84 14.70 -7.42
CA SER A 48 -5.42 14.79 -8.81
C SER A 48 -6.38 14.05 -9.75
N TRP A 49 -6.83 12.88 -9.33
CA TRP A 49 -7.79 12.06 -10.06
C TRP A 49 -9.17 12.70 -10.08
N PHE A 50 -9.59 13.35 -8.98
CA PHE A 50 -10.84 14.11 -8.93
C PHE A 50 -10.84 15.29 -9.91
N ASP A 51 -9.71 16.01 -10.00
CA ASP A 51 -9.56 17.12 -10.94
C ASP A 51 -9.50 16.66 -12.41
N ARG A 52 -8.94 15.46 -12.65
CA ARG A 52 -8.78 14.84 -13.98
C ARG A 52 -8.88 13.33 -13.85
N PRO A 53 -10.06 12.73 -14.03
CA PRO A 53 -10.21 11.28 -14.00
C PRO A 53 -9.33 10.64 -15.07
N THR A 54 -8.28 9.94 -14.62
CA THR A 54 -7.37 9.18 -15.48
C THR A 54 -7.59 7.69 -15.29
N THR A 55 -7.16 6.89 -16.26
CA THR A 55 -7.31 5.43 -16.24
C THR A 55 -6.51 4.79 -15.09
N ALA A 56 -7.01 3.69 -14.55
CA ALA A 56 -6.52 2.94 -13.38
C ALA A 56 -5.01 2.66 -13.30
N GLY A 57 -4.30 2.61 -14.45
CA GLY A 57 -2.87 2.30 -14.47
C GLY A 57 -1.94 3.30 -13.79
N HIS A 58 -2.38 4.54 -13.59
CA HIS A 58 -1.59 5.58 -12.93
C HIS A 58 -1.70 5.53 -11.40
N VAL A 59 -2.81 5.01 -10.87
CA VAL A 59 -3.05 4.94 -9.41
C VAL A 59 -1.96 4.14 -8.69
N LEU A 60 -1.49 3.06 -9.30
CA LEU A 60 -0.46 2.20 -8.74
C LEU A 60 0.87 2.95 -8.56
N GLN A 61 1.30 3.69 -9.58
CA GLN A 61 2.55 4.47 -9.55
C GLN A 61 2.43 5.69 -8.64
N ASP A 62 1.28 6.36 -8.66
CA ASP A 62 1.05 7.58 -7.87
C ASP A 62 1.03 7.27 -6.37
N VAL A 63 0.40 6.16 -5.95
CA VAL A 63 0.24 5.80 -4.54
C VAL A 63 1.46 5.06 -4.02
N PHE A 64 1.92 4.01 -4.72
CA PHE A 64 2.95 3.10 -4.21
C PHE A 64 4.37 3.45 -4.69
N GLY A 65 4.51 4.32 -5.68
CA GLY A 65 5.81 4.77 -6.19
C GLY A 65 6.59 3.68 -6.93
N PRO A 66 7.91 3.92 -7.15
CA PRO A 66 8.74 3.02 -7.95
C PRO A 66 9.12 1.70 -7.24
N ALA A 67 8.91 1.59 -5.93
CA ALA A 67 9.31 0.41 -5.14
C ALA A 67 8.16 -0.17 -4.30
N PRO A 68 7.09 -0.70 -4.94
CA PRO A 68 5.95 -1.29 -4.20
C PRO A 68 6.34 -2.52 -3.37
N THR A 69 7.46 -3.17 -3.68
CA THR A 69 8.01 -4.31 -2.94
C THR A 69 8.35 -3.99 -1.49
N ASP A 70 8.79 -2.79 -1.18
CA ASP A 70 9.12 -2.39 0.20
C ASP A 70 7.88 -2.37 1.08
N LEU A 71 6.73 -1.95 0.54
CA LEU A 71 5.46 -2.00 1.24
C LEU A 71 5.06 -3.44 1.60
N THR A 72 5.23 -4.40 0.67
CA THR A 72 4.85 -5.80 0.89
C THR A 72 5.75 -6.52 1.90
N ARG A 73 6.94 -5.99 2.17
CA ARG A 73 7.83 -6.45 3.22
C ARG A 73 7.49 -5.83 4.57
N ALA A 74 7.10 -4.55 4.58
CA ALA A 74 6.84 -3.80 5.80
C ALA A 74 5.51 -4.18 6.47
N ILE A 75 4.46 -4.39 5.69
CA ILE A 75 3.13 -4.72 6.24
C ILE A 75 2.44 -5.82 5.45
N SER A 76 1.54 -6.56 6.11
CA SER A 76 0.71 -7.58 5.45
C SER A 76 -0.41 -6.92 4.62
N LEU A 77 -0.95 -7.65 3.62
CA LEU A 77 -2.12 -7.20 2.85
C LEU A 77 -3.29 -6.79 3.75
N LYS A 78 -3.56 -7.56 4.82
CA LYS A 78 -4.61 -7.24 5.79
C LYS A 78 -4.40 -5.87 6.41
N ARG A 79 -3.19 -5.53 6.84
CA ARG A 79 -2.85 -4.23 7.43
C ARG A 79 -2.97 -3.11 6.40
N ALA A 80 -2.52 -3.34 5.17
CA ALA A 80 -2.64 -2.37 4.08
C ALA A 80 -4.10 -2.06 3.74
N LEU A 81 -4.99 -3.06 3.71
CA LEU A 81 -6.43 -2.86 3.54
C LEU A 81 -7.06 -2.09 4.71
N GLN A 82 -6.60 -2.32 5.95
CA GLN A 82 -7.04 -1.54 7.10
C GLN A 82 -6.65 -0.06 6.98
N LEU A 83 -5.45 0.25 6.43
CA LEU A 83 -5.05 1.63 6.15
C LEU A 83 -6.00 2.29 5.15
N ILE A 84 -6.27 1.64 4.01
CA ILE A 84 -7.18 2.17 2.98
C ILE A 84 -8.56 2.43 3.59
N ARG A 85 -9.13 1.48 4.32
CA ARG A 85 -10.42 1.63 4.97
C ARG A 85 -10.46 2.84 5.91
N THR A 86 -9.45 2.99 6.76
CA THR A 86 -9.36 4.12 7.70
C THR A 86 -9.25 5.45 6.95
N MET A 87 -8.49 5.49 5.85
CA MET A 87 -8.38 6.70 5.02
C MET A 87 -9.71 7.06 4.37
N VAL A 88 -10.44 6.09 3.83
CA VAL A 88 -11.77 6.28 3.25
C VAL A 88 -12.73 6.83 4.31
N ASP A 89 -12.78 6.22 5.50
CA ASP A 89 -13.63 6.67 6.62
C ASP A 89 -13.35 8.14 7.00
N VAL A 90 -12.08 8.54 7.04
CA VAL A 90 -11.69 9.93 7.35
C VAL A 90 -12.15 10.88 6.25
N VAL A 91 -11.92 10.52 4.99
CA VAL A 91 -12.31 11.36 3.85
C VAL A 91 -13.83 11.51 3.81
N GLU A 92 -14.58 10.42 3.95
CA GLU A 92 -16.05 10.44 3.98
C GLU A 92 -16.62 11.29 5.13
N THR A 93 -15.94 11.29 6.29
CA THR A 93 -16.38 12.06 7.46
C THR A 93 -16.02 13.54 7.33
N ARG A 94 -14.81 13.85 6.85
CA ARG A 94 -14.28 15.22 6.84
C ARG A 94 -14.66 16.03 5.63
N VAL A 95 -14.84 15.39 4.46
CA VAL A 95 -15.17 16.10 3.22
C VAL A 95 -16.50 16.86 3.31
N PRO A 96 -17.57 16.33 3.91
CA PRO A 96 -18.81 17.09 4.11
C PRO A 96 -18.62 18.35 4.96
N GLU A 97 -17.68 18.34 5.91
CA GLU A 97 -17.38 19.51 6.77
C GLU A 97 -16.63 20.62 6.00
N LEU A 98 -15.93 20.25 4.93
CA LEU A 98 -15.03 21.13 4.17
C LEU A 98 -15.68 21.70 2.89
N LEU A 99 -16.80 21.15 2.46
CA LEU A 99 -17.42 21.45 1.18
C LEU A 99 -18.91 21.83 1.31
N ALA A 100 -19.38 22.63 0.37
CA ALA A 100 -20.80 22.94 0.27
C ALA A 100 -21.61 21.67 -0.09
N GLU A 101 -22.86 21.58 0.39
CA GLU A 101 -23.74 20.39 0.21
C GLU A 101 -23.83 19.92 -1.24
N ARG A 102 -23.90 20.84 -2.20
CA ARG A 102 -23.97 20.53 -3.64
C ARG A 102 -22.76 19.78 -4.18
N ASP A 103 -21.60 19.91 -3.52
CA ASP A 103 -20.33 19.32 -3.94
C ASP A 103 -20.04 17.98 -3.22
N GLN A 104 -20.86 17.61 -2.22
CA GLN A 104 -20.63 16.43 -1.38
C GLN A 104 -20.96 15.11 -2.08
N ALA A 105 -22.10 15.04 -2.80
CA ALA A 105 -22.55 13.81 -3.46
C ALA A 105 -21.57 13.33 -4.56
N PRO A 106 -21.09 14.19 -5.48
CA PRO A 106 -20.09 13.82 -6.47
C PRO A 106 -18.79 13.31 -5.83
N ILE A 107 -18.35 13.94 -4.74
CA ILE A 107 -17.11 13.55 -4.08
C ILE A 107 -17.22 12.18 -3.42
N ARG A 108 -18.35 11.87 -2.79
CA ARG A 108 -18.56 10.55 -2.19
C ARG A 108 -18.46 9.44 -3.24
N GLU A 109 -19.06 9.61 -4.40
CA GLU A 109 -18.94 8.68 -5.52
C GLU A 109 -17.49 8.53 -5.99
N HIS A 110 -16.77 9.63 -6.11
CA HIS A 110 -15.38 9.65 -6.52
C HIS A 110 -14.46 8.99 -5.48
N VAL A 111 -14.71 9.19 -4.18
CA VAL A 111 -13.97 8.51 -3.09
C VAL A 111 -14.13 7.00 -3.20
N LEU A 112 -15.36 6.51 -3.36
CA LEU A 112 -15.64 5.08 -3.50
C LEU A 112 -14.97 4.49 -4.75
N HIS A 113 -15.03 5.19 -5.87
CA HIS A 113 -14.41 4.74 -7.12
C HIS A 113 -12.88 4.69 -6.98
N TYR A 114 -12.26 5.75 -6.50
CA TYR A 114 -10.82 5.82 -6.31
C TYR A 114 -10.33 4.79 -5.29
N SER A 115 -11.00 4.62 -4.16
CA SER A 115 -10.63 3.63 -3.15
C SER A 115 -10.68 2.20 -3.68
N ARG A 116 -11.63 1.89 -4.56
CA ARG A 116 -11.70 0.62 -5.26
C ARG A 116 -10.48 0.40 -6.15
N GLU A 117 -10.10 1.39 -6.95
CA GLU A 117 -8.92 1.31 -7.82
C GLU A 117 -7.62 1.13 -7.00
N VAL A 118 -7.48 1.85 -5.89
CA VAL A 118 -6.35 1.69 -4.97
C VAL A 118 -6.33 0.28 -4.36
N ALA A 119 -7.49 -0.26 -3.97
CA ALA A 119 -7.58 -1.60 -3.40
C ALA A 119 -7.20 -2.69 -4.42
N PHE A 120 -7.64 -2.58 -5.67
CA PHE A 120 -7.24 -3.50 -6.74
C PHE A 120 -5.75 -3.39 -7.07
N ALA A 121 -5.22 -2.17 -7.16
CA ALA A 121 -3.80 -1.95 -7.38
C ALA A 121 -2.95 -2.56 -6.25
N LEU A 122 -3.39 -2.41 -5.00
CA LEU A 122 -2.75 -3.03 -3.85
C LEU A 122 -2.78 -4.56 -3.93
N ALA A 123 -3.93 -5.16 -4.27
CA ALA A 123 -4.07 -6.61 -4.42
C ALA A 123 -3.11 -7.15 -5.48
N ASP A 124 -2.96 -6.44 -6.61
CA ASP A 124 -2.01 -6.81 -7.68
C ASP A 124 -0.55 -6.78 -7.20
N VAL A 125 -0.16 -5.74 -6.45
CA VAL A 125 1.18 -5.64 -5.85
C VAL A 125 1.48 -6.83 -4.93
N TYR A 126 0.54 -7.19 -4.06
CA TYR A 126 0.73 -8.32 -3.14
C TYR A 126 0.69 -9.67 -3.84
N ALA A 127 -0.14 -9.84 -4.87
CA ALA A 127 -0.18 -11.05 -5.68
C ALA A 127 1.15 -11.28 -6.38
N ARG A 128 1.69 -10.27 -7.06
CA ARG A 128 3.01 -10.34 -7.72
C ARG A 128 4.15 -10.63 -6.74
N ALA A 129 4.12 -10.01 -5.57
CA ALA A 129 5.11 -10.27 -4.53
C ALA A 129 5.03 -11.70 -4.00
N ALA A 130 3.84 -12.30 -3.92
CA ALA A 130 3.63 -13.68 -3.53
C ALA A 130 4.12 -14.65 -4.62
N GLU A 131 3.82 -14.37 -5.88
CA GLU A 131 4.29 -15.15 -7.04
C GLU A 131 5.81 -15.17 -7.13
N MET A 132 6.45 -14.01 -6.96
CA MET A 132 7.92 -13.93 -6.97
C MET A 132 8.56 -14.73 -5.83
N ARG A 133 7.97 -14.72 -4.63
CA ARG A 133 8.43 -15.52 -3.49
C ARG A 133 8.28 -17.01 -3.77
N GLY A 134 7.12 -17.44 -4.27
CA GLY A 134 6.88 -18.83 -4.63
C GLY A 134 7.83 -19.35 -5.71
N ALA A 135 8.14 -18.54 -6.73
CA ALA A 135 9.10 -18.88 -7.76
C ALA A 135 10.54 -19.00 -7.21
N MET A 136 10.91 -18.16 -6.24
CA MET A 136 12.21 -18.21 -5.56
C MET A 136 12.34 -19.48 -4.72
N ASP A 137 11.31 -19.82 -3.94
CA ASP A 137 11.28 -21.03 -3.11
C ASP A 137 11.38 -22.29 -3.97
N SER A 138 10.65 -22.36 -5.09
CA SER A 138 10.72 -23.49 -6.04
C SER A 138 12.09 -23.63 -6.70
N ARG A 139 12.76 -22.52 -6.99
CA ARG A 139 14.14 -22.52 -7.52
C ARG A 139 15.14 -23.06 -6.49
N LEU A 140 15.02 -22.62 -5.23
CA LEU A 140 15.86 -23.09 -4.14
C LEU A 140 15.67 -24.59 -3.91
N GLU A 141 14.42 -25.08 -3.90
CA GLU A 141 14.12 -26.52 -3.82
C GLU A 141 14.77 -27.31 -4.96
N ALA A 142 14.64 -26.84 -6.19
CA ALA A 142 15.23 -27.51 -7.36
C ALA A 142 16.76 -27.56 -7.29
N VAL A 143 17.42 -26.48 -6.85
CA VAL A 143 18.87 -26.43 -6.68
C VAL A 143 19.33 -27.36 -5.55
N LEU A 144 18.59 -27.39 -4.42
CA LEU A 144 18.89 -28.29 -3.31
C LEU A 144 18.72 -29.76 -3.70
N LEU A 145 17.67 -30.11 -4.43
CA LEU A 145 17.44 -31.48 -4.93
C LEU A 145 18.54 -31.92 -5.91
N ASP A 146 18.91 -31.06 -6.84
CA ASP A 146 19.98 -31.35 -7.80
C ASP A 146 21.35 -31.57 -7.10
N ALA A 147 21.60 -30.78 -6.06
CA ALA A 147 22.83 -30.90 -5.28
C ALA A 147 22.87 -32.16 -4.42
N VAL A 148 21.75 -32.54 -3.80
CA VAL A 148 21.63 -33.78 -3.06
C VAL A 148 21.81 -34.99 -3.99
N LEU A 149 21.23 -34.98 -5.16
CA LEU A 149 21.38 -36.01 -6.18
C LEU A 149 22.81 -36.16 -6.70
N ARG A 150 23.58 -35.07 -6.70
CA ARG A 150 25.02 -35.09 -7.07
C ARG A 150 25.95 -35.37 -5.90
N GLY A 151 25.45 -35.66 -4.70
CA GLY A 151 26.23 -35.94 -3.53
C GLY A 151 27.02 -34.75 -2.97
N GLN A 152 26.55 -33.52 -3.23
CA GLN A 152 27.14 -32.31 -2.67
C GLN A 152 26.56 -32.03 -1.29
N ASP A 153 27.36 -31.42 -0.40
CA ASP A 153 26.89 -31.07 0.93
C ASP A 153 25.82 -29.97 0.89
N PRO A 154 24.61 -30.19 1.42
CA PRO A 154 23.53 -29.23 1.43
C PRO A 154 23.86 -27.90 2.12
N ASP A 155 24.77 -27.92 3.11
CA ASP A 155 25.11 -26.71 3.87
C ASP A 155 26.05 -25.79 3.09
N GLU A 156 26.89 -26.31 2.22
CA GLU A 156 27.74 -25.52 1.32
C GLU A 156 26.90 -24.78 0.26
N ILE A 157 25.78 -25.37 -0.15
CA ILE A 157 24.88 -24.80 -1.14
C ILE A 157 23.99 -23.72 -0.54
N ARG A 158 23.51 -23.89 0.70
CA ARG A 158 22.79 -22.83 1.41
C ARG A 158 23.64 -21.59 1.59
N HIS A 159 24.93 -21.75 1.89
CA HIS A 159 25.87 -20.63 2.00
C HIS A 159 26.02 -19.86 0.69
N ARG A 160 26.08 -20.56 -0.45
CA ARG A 160 26.16 -19.92 -1.77
C ARG A 160 24.85 -19.26 -2.20
N ALA A 161 23.69 -19.85 -1.87
CA ALA A 161 22.37 -19.30 -2.21
C ALA A 161 22.03 -18.03 -1.40
N THR A 162 22.61 -17.85 -0.21
CA THR A 162 22.46 -16.61 0.59
C THR A 162 23.42 -15.49 0.19
N ALA A 163 24.39 -15.78 -0.68
CA ALA A 163 25.39 -14.81 -1.16
C ALA A 163 25.05 -14.21 -2.57
N LEU A 164 23.91 -14.61 -3.15
CA LEU A 164 23.35 -14.08 -4.41
C LEU A 164 22.10 -13.25 -4.14
#